data_84a312795df7d70111b09d66c0f54398
#
_entry.id   84a312795df7d70111b09d66c0f54398
#
_cell.length_a   1.000
_cell.length_b   1.000
_cell.length_c   1.000
_cell.angle_alpha   90.00
_cell.angle_beta   90.00
_cell.angle_gamma   90.00
#
_symmetry.space_group_name_H-M   'P 1'
#
loop_
_entity.id
_entity.type
_entity.pdbx_description
1 polymer ?
#
loop_
_entity_poly.entity_id
_entity_poly.type
_entity_poly.pdbx_seq_one_letter_code
_entity_poly.pdbx_strand_id
1 'polypeptide(L)'
;QVEGSASDRIVLEANVEEQATGELQLSAGFSSLENFILAGSIRQRNFRGRGQTVGLSLNYSRYSKSAQLSFSEPYVFDRNISAGIDVYRRDLNSFNFRNNERNTTFQQSTTGLQLRAGTPLTEYISAIGSYTFNYDDVTLDESLYFSDRDGDGVRTCDPLLASRFLCEAIGQRTSSILGLTLNYDTLDSRLRPTRGERLSWTTEFAGLGGDVKYVRSRAQAGKYWSVGSGFVFSVTAEGGWIRSLEDNNVAGQDDVRLTDRFFL
;
A
#
# COMPACT_ATOMS: atom_id res chain seq x y z
N GLN A 1 -39.55 20.00 -13.03
CA GLN A 1 -40.52 19.89 -11.92
C GLN A 1 -41.91 19.93 -12.49
N VAL A 2 -42.70 18.89 -12.24
CA VAL A 2 -44.10 18.81 -12.61
C VAL A 2 -44.89 19.02 -11.31
N GLU A 3 -45.92 19.87 -11.38
CA GLU A 3 -46.82 20.06 -10.25
C GLU A 3 -47.44 18.72 -9.83
N GLY A 4 -47.41 18.41 -8.55
CA GLY A 4 -48.02 17.22 -7.98
C GLY A 4 -49.55 17.32 -7.92
N SER A 5 -50.19 16.26 -7.46
CA SER A 5 -51.65 16.17 -7.32
C SER A 5 -52.24 17.11 -6.27
N ALA A 6 -51.40 17.85 -5.53
CA ALA A 6 -51.79 18.86 -4.55
C ALA A 6 -50.73 19.97 -4.53
N SER A 7 -51.14 21.19 -4.11
CA SER A 7 -50.26 22.39 -4.10
C SER A 7 -49.03 22.29 -3.21
N ASP A 8 -48.95 21.32 -2.32
CA ASP A 8 -47.88 21.01 -1.40
C ASP A 8 -47.01 19.83 -1.84
N ARG A 9 -47.24 19.27 -3.05
CA ARG A 9 -46.56 18.10 -3.56
C ARG A 9 -45.83 18.40 -4.86
N ILE A 10 -44.63 17.89 -4.98
CA ILE A 10 -43.78 17.97 -6.19
C ILE A 10 -43.57 16.52 -6.67
N VAL A 11 -43.73 16.31 -7.97
CA VAL A 11 -43.31 15.06 -8.62
C VAL A 11 -41.89 15.20 -9.04
N LEU A 12 -41.02 14.35 -8.49
CA LEU A 12 -39.62 14.19 -8.91
C LEU A 12 -39.56 13.05 -9.92
N GLU A 13 -39.30 13.37 -11.17
CA GLU A 13 -39.04 12.40 -12.22
C GLU A 13 -37.54 12.24 -12.39
N ALA A 14 -37.03 11.06 -12.10
CA ALA A 14 -35.61 10.71 -12.27
C ALA A 14 -35.45 9.87 -13.55
N ASN A 15 -34.88 10.46 -14.57
CA ASN A 15 -34.51 9.75 -15.78
C ASN A 15 -33.11 9.17 -15.61
N VAL A 16 -32.94 7.87 -15.73
CA VAL A 16 -31.69 7.15 -15.58
C VAL A 16 -31.30 6.53 -16.92
N GLU A 17 -30.10 6.83 -17.37
CA GLU A 17 -29.48 6.19 -18.53
C GLU A 17 -28.41 5.22 -18.08
N GLU A 18 -28.44 4.00 -18.61
CA GLU A 18 -27.40 3.03 -18.36
C GLU A 18 -26.10 3.41 -19.08
N GLN A 19 -24.99 3.46 -18.34
CA GLN A 19 -23.66 3.70 -18.89
C GLN A 19 -22.74 2.52 -18.60
N ALA A 20 -21.76 2.31 -19.48
CA ALA A 20 -20.73 1.30 -19.27
C ALA A 20 -19.93 1.61 -17.99
N THR A 21 -19.86 0.66 -17.06
CA THR A 21 -19.16 0.77 -15.78
C THR A 21 -17.78 0.11 -15.79
N GLY A 22 -17.38 -0.43 -16.95
CA GLY A 22 -16.05 -1.03 -17.20
C GLY A 22 -15.05 0.01 -17.68
N GLU A 23 -13.85 -0.02 -17.11
CA GLU A 23 -12.71 0.82 -17.48
C GLU A 23 -11.55 -0.08 -17.89
N LEU A 24 -10.96 0.18 -19.04
CA LEU A 24 -9.69 -0.40 -19.50
C LEU A 24 -8.67 0.73 -19.66
N GLN A 25 -7.55 0.60 -18.96
CA GLN A 25 -6.43 1.53 -19.10
C GLN A 25 -5.21 0.75 -19.55
N LEU A 26 -4.55 1.24 -20.59
CA LEU A 26 -3.27 0.72 -21.07
C LEU A 26 -2.31 1.90 -21.19
N SER A 27 -1.13 1.76 -20.66
CA SER A 27 -0.08 2.75 -20.78
C SER A 27 1.24 2.08 -21.13
N ALA A 28 2.02 2.74 -21.97
CA ALA A 28 3.36 2.36 -22.30
C ALA A 28 4.27 3.58 -22.23
N GLY A 29 5.44 3.41 -21.66
CA GLY A 29 6.41 4.48 -21.51
C GLY A 29 7.82 3.96 -21.69
N PHE A 30 8.78 4.89 -21.82
CA PHE A 30 10.19 4.58 -21.82
C PHE A 30 10.92 5.53 -20.89
N SER A 31 11.81 4.96 -20.08
CA SER A 31 12.69 5.68 -19.17
C SER A 31 14.12 5.18 -19.35
N SER A 32 15.09 6.06 -19.27
CA SER A 32 16.52 5.66 -19.28
C SER A 32 16.90 4.77 -18.10
N LEU A 33 16.14 4.81 -17.01
CA LEU A 33 16.32 3.96 -15.83
C LEU A 33 15.60 2.62 -15.97
N GLU A 34 14.32 2.65 -16.25
CA GLU A 34 13.42 1.49 -16.23
C GLU A 34 13.31 0.76 -17.58
N ASN A 35 13.86 1.36 -18.66
CA ASN A 35 13.64 0.96 -20.04
C ASN A 35 12.14 1.06 -20.40
N PHE A 36 11.55 0.01 -20.94
CA PHE A 36 10.13 -0.05 -21.23
C PHE A 36 9.32 -0.23 -19.95
N ILE A 37 8.31 0.60 -19.80
CA ILE A 37 7.33 0.54 -18.71
C ILE A 37 5.99 0.25 -19.38
N LEU A 38 5.35 -0.85 -18.99
CA LEU A 38 4.03 -1.22 -19.44
C LEU A 38 3.11 -1.33 -18.23
N ALA A 39 1.95 -0.70 -18.31
CA ALA A 39 0.94 -0.83 -17.30
C ALA A 39 -0.42 -1.06 -17.94
N GLY A 40 -1.18 -1.98 -17.39
CA GLY A 40 -2.54 -2.28 -17.80
C GLY A 40 -3.44 -2.47 -16.60
N SER A 41 -4.66 -1.94 -16.67
CA SER A 41 -5.67 -2.21 -15.66
C SER A 41 -7.04 -2.36 -16.29
N ILE A 42 -7.80 -3.30 -15.76
CA ILE A 42 -9.22 -3.50 -16.05
C ILE A 42 -9.95 -3.33 -14.74
N ARG A 43 -10.97 -2.48 -14.72
CA ARG A 43 -11.81 -2.26 -13.56
C ARG A 43 -13.26 -2.26 -13.98
N GLN A 44 -14.07 -3.08 -13.34
CA GLN A 44 -15.52 -3.10 -13.48
C GLN A 44 -16.13 -2.54 -12.20
N ARG A 45 -16.72 -1.36 -12.29
CA ARG A 45 -17.54 -0.78 -11.22
C ARG A 45 -18.96 -1.31 -11.37
N ASN A 46 -19.66 -1.39 -10.29
CA ASN A 46 -21.05 -1.91 -10.28
C ASN A 46 -21.15 -3.33 -10.85
N PHE A 47 -20.20 -4.21 -10.47
CA PHE A 47 -20.21 -5.61 -10.89
C PHE A 47 -21.53 -6.28 -10.46
N ARG A 48 -22.21 -6.92 -11.41
CA ARG A 48 -23.54 -7.52 -11.24
C ARG A 48 -24.64 -6.55 -10.80
N GLY A 49 -24.49 -5.25 -11.00
CA GLY A 49 -25.48 -4.25 -10.59
C GLY A 49 -25.57 -4.01 -9.07
N ARG A 50 -24.56 -4.46 -8.28
CA ARG A 50 -24.59 -4.40 -6.81
C ARG A 50 -23.64 -3.36 -6.21
N GLY A 51 -23.10 -2.45 -7.01
CA GLY A 51 -22.11 -1.48 -6.55
C GLY A 51 -20.72 -2.08 -6.27
N GLN A 52 -20.56 -3.39 -6.42
CA GLN A 52 -19.30 -4.10 -6.24
C GLN A 52 -18.26 -3.66 -7.27
N THR A 53 -17.00 -3.64 -6.89
CA THR A 53 -15.91 -3.34 -7.81
C THR A 53 -14.95 -4.53 -7.91
N VAL A 54 -14.66 -4.95 -9.14
CA VAL A 54 -13.60 -5.94 -9.44
C VAL A 54 -12.52 -5.22 -10.25
N GLY A 55 -11.28 -5.45 -9.92
CA GLY A 55 -10.15 -4.86 -10.64
C GLY A 55 -8.99 -5.83 -10.80
N LEU A 56 -8.34 -5.76 -11.94
CA LEU A 56 -7.06 -6.41 -12.23
C LEU A 56 -6.08 -5.32 -12.68
N SER A 57 -4.92 -5.24 -12.08
CA SER A 57 -3.84 -4.35 -12.51
C SER A 57 -2.53 -5.11 -12.68
N LEU A 58 -1.84 -4.80 -13.75
CA LEU A 58 -0.55 -5.38 -14.13
C LEU A 58 0.42 -4.24 -14.43
N ASN A 59 1.59 -4.29 -13.83
CA ASN A 59 2.68 -3.36 -14.13
C ASN A 59 3.95 -4.16 -14.44
N TYR A 60 4.67 -3.73 -15.43
CA TYR A 60 5.91 -4.33 -15.84
C TYR A 60 6.94 -3.26 -16.18
N SER A 61 8.07 -3.31 -15.51
CA SER A 61 9.28 -2.59 -15.90
C SER A 61 10.51 -3.46 -15.65
N ARG A 62 11.68 -2.94 -15.93
CA ARG A 62 12.92 -3.66 -15.67
C ARG A 62 13.13 -3.99 -14.19
N TYR A 63 12.77 -3.08 -13.30
CA TYR A 63 13.04 -3.20 -11.86
C TYR A 63 11.80 -3.46 -11.02
N SER A 64 10.61 -3.31 -11.59
CA SER A 64 9.37 -3.52 -10.86
C SER A 64 8.37 -4.27 -11.72
N LYS A 65 7.86 -5.37 -11.18
CA LYS A 65 6.77 -6.13 -11.77
C LYS A 65 5.70 -6.32 -10.72
N SER A 66 4.46 -6.10 -11.08
CA SER A 66 3.37 -6.36 -10.15
C SER A 66 2.11 -6.82 -10.86
N ALA A 67 1.39 -7.70 -10.18
CA ALA A 67 0.05 -8.13 -10.55
C ALA A 67 -0.82 -8.05 -9.30
N GLN A 68 -2.01 -7.48 -9.42
CA GLN A 68 -2.96 -7.35 -8.32
C GLN A 68 -4.37 -7.59 -8.82
N LEU A 69 -5.09 -8.47 -8.14
CA LEU A 69 -6.51 -8.70 -8.27
C LEU A 69 -7.20 -8.13 -7.03
N SER A 70 -8.23 -7.31 -7.24
CA SER A 70 -8.97 -6.66 -6.17
C SER A 70 -10.48 -6.90 -6.32
N PHE A 71 -11.14 -7.10 -5.19
CA PHE A 71 -12.61 -7.11 -5.08
C PHE A 71 -13.02 -6.20 -3.92
N SER A 72 -14.06 -5.42 -4.10
CA SER A 72 -14.59 -4.54 -3.06
C SER A 72 -16.10 -4.56 -3.08
N GLU A 73 -16.68 -4.77 -1.90
CA GLU A 73 -18.12 -4.71 -1.60
C GLU A 73 -18.37 -3.46 -0.73
N PRO A 74 -19.13 -2.46 -1.21
CA PRO A 74 -19.35 -1.23 -0.43
C PRO A 74 -20.38 -1.40 0.70
N TYR A 75 -21.32 -2.35 0.60
CA TYR A 75 -22.42 -2.53 1.54
C TYR A 75 -22.60 -3.99 1.94
N VAL A 76 -21.76 -4.47 2.84
CA VAL A 76 -21.83 -5.84 3.34
C VAL A 76 -23.11 -6.03 4.16
N PHE A 77 -23.93 -7.01 3.77
CA PHE A 77 -25.25 -7.28 4.38
C PHE A 77 -26.17 -6.06 4.41
N ASP A 78 -26.17 -5.24 3.35
CA ASP A 78 -26.96 -4.00 3.23
C ASP A 78 -26.72 -2.99 4.35
N ARG A 79 -25.53 -3.06 4.99
CA ARG A 79 -25.08 -2.12 6.00
C ARG A 79 -23.99 -1.22 5.45
N ASN A 80 -23.81 -0.07 6.05
CA ASN A 80 -22.71 0.85 5.71
C ASN A 80 -21.34 0.32 6.21
N ILE A 81 -21.01 -0.89 5.78
CA ILE A 81 -19.76 -1.58 6.04
C ILE A 81 -19.19 -1.96 4.69
N SER A 82 -18.04 -1.42 4.35
CA SER A 82 -17.30 -1.83 3.16
C SER A 82 -16.38 -3.00 3.48
N ALA A 83 -16.21 -3.94 2.57
CA ALA A 83 -15.21 -4.99 2.67
C ALA A 83 -14.44 -5.12 1.36
N GLY A 84 -13.21 -5.57 1.44
CA GLY A 84 -12.37 -5.78 0.28
C GLY A 84 -11.38 -6.92 0.48
N ILE A 85 -11.00 -7.51 -0.64
CA ILE A 85 -9.95 -8.52 -0.73
C ILE A 85 -9.01 -8.16 -1.87
N ASP A 86 -7.72 -8.19 -1.62
CA ASP A 86 -6.68 -8.00 -2.60
C ASP A 86 -5.72 -9.19 -2.56
N VAL A 87 -5.44 -9.75 -3.74
CA VAL A 87 -4.37 -10.74 -3.93
C VAL A 87 -3.35 -10.13 -4.85
N TYR A 88 -2.09 -10.18 -4.46
CA TYR A 88 -1.04 -9.52 -5.23
C TYR A 88 0.28 -10.27 -5.21
N ARG A 89 1.04 -10.04 -6.27
CA ARG A 89 2.46 -10.34 -6.35
C ARG A 89 3.21 -9.11 -6.82
N ARG A 90 4.31 -8.81 -6.14
CA ARG A 90 5.19 -7.67 -6.45
C ARG A 90 6.63 -8.15 -6.41
N ASP A 91 7.34 -7.94 -7.51
CA ASP A 91 8.77 -8.18 -7.60
C ASP A 91 9.45 -6.81 -7.76
N LEU A 92 10.32 -6.49 -6.82
CA LEU A 92 11.08 -5.25 -6.79
C LEU A 92 12.58 -5.58 -6.87
N ASN A 93 13.26 -4.99 -7.85
CA ASN A 93 14.70 -5.10 -8.01
C ASN A 93 15.32 -3.73 -7.73
N SER A 94 16.12 -3.64 -6.68
CA SER A 94 16.94 -2.46 -6.42
C SER A 94 18.26 -2.56 -7.17
N PHE A 95 18.85 -1.44 -7.53
CA PHE A 95 20.12 -1.40 -8.25
C PHE A 95 21.03 -0.29 -7.71
N ASN A 96 22.34 -0.46 -7.90
CA ASN A 96 23.32 0.58 -7.70
C ASN A 96 24.25 0.69 -8.93
N PHE A 97 25.03 1.76 -8.97
CA PHE A 97 26.08 1.94 -9.97
C PHE A 97 27.42 1.63 -9.34
N ARG A 98 28.14 0.66 -9.92
CA ARG A 98 29.52 0.34 -9.56
C ARG A 98 30.35 0.31 -10.84
N ASN A 99 31.46 1.03 -10.85
CA ASN A 99 32.35 1.15 -12.03
C ASN A 99 31.60 1.57 -13.32
N ASN A 100 30.66 2.49 -13.20
CA ASN A 100 29.80 2.95 -14.29
C ASN A 100 28.85 1.89 -14.88
N GLU A 101 28.78 0.71 -14.26
CA GLU A 101 27.85 -0.35 -14.58
C GLU A 101 26.72 -0.41 -13.56
N ARG A 102 25.54 -0.80 -14.04
CA ARG A 102 24.34 -0.93 -13.22
C ARG A 102 24.23 -2.37 -12.74
N ASN A 103 24.37 -2.58 -11.45
CA ASN A 103 24.29 -3.87 -10.80
C ASN A 103 23.00 -3.98 -9.96
N THR A 104 22.33 -5.11 -10.04
CA THR A 104 21.21 -5.43 -9.15
C THR A 104 21.76 -5.67 -7.75
N THR A 105 21.30 -4.88 -6.78
CA THR A 105 21.75 -4.99 -5.39
C THR A 105 20.90 -5.96 -4.60
N PHE A 106 19.59 -5.89 -4.81
CA PHE A 106 18.61 -6.46 -3.91
C PHE A 106 17.36 -6.77 -4.72
N GLN A 107 16.87 -7.98 -4.59
CA GLN A 107 15.62 -8.42 -5.20
C GLN A 107 14.67 -8.85 -4.10
N GLN A 108 13.47 -8.32 -4.11
CA GLN A 108 12.41 -8.71 -3.20
C GLN A 108 11.18 -9.12 -4.00
N SER A 109 10.68 -10.31 -3.75
CA SER A 109 9.42 -10.83 -4.27
C SER A 109 8.44 -10.96 -3.12
N THR A 110 7.31 -10.28 -3.20
CA THR A 110 6.23 -10.34 -2.21
C THR A 110 4.98 -10.91 -2.84
N THR A 111 4.47 -11.99 -2.30
CA THR A 111 3.14 -12.53 -2.64
C THR A 111 2.25 -12.37 -1.42
N GLY A 112 1.09 -11.74 -1.58
CA GLY A 112 0.25 -11.40 -0.44
C GLY A 112 -1.24 -11.48 -0.70
N LEU A 113 -1.95 -11.59 0.40
CA LEU A 113 -3.40 -11.49 0.52
C LEU A 113 -3.71 -10.42 1.56
N GLN A 114 -4.59 -9.48 1.22
CA GLN A 114 -5.09 -8.50 2.16
C GLN A 114 -6.61 -8.55 2.22
N LEU A 115 -7.13 -8.67 3.41
CA LEU A 115 -8.54 -8.50 3.74
C LEU A 115 -8.71 -7.17 4.45
N ARG A 116 -9.75 -6.42 4.11
CA ARG A 116 -10.05 -5.15 4.79
C ARG A 116 -11.55 -5.00 4.98
N ALA A 117 -11.94 -4.36 6.07
CA ALA A 117 -13.30 -3.98 6.35
C ALA A 117 -13.31 -2.60 6.97
N GLY A 118 -14.20 -1.72 6.51
CA GLY A 118 -14.27 -0.35 6.97
C GLY A 118 -15.71 0.09 7.21
N THR A 119 -15.89 0.96 8.20
CA THR A 119 -17.19 1.54 8.52
C THR A 119 -17.02 2.99 8.99
N PRO A 120 -17.91 3.92 8.61
CA PRO A 120 -17.98 5.20 9.26
C PRO A 120 -18.51 5.02 10.69
N LEU A 121 -17.80 5.59 11.66
CA LEU A 121 -18.23 5.62 13.06
C LEU A 121 -19.06 6.86 13.34
N THR A 122 -18.69 7.97 12.71
CA THR A 122 -19.42 9.24 12.74
C THR A 122 -19.36 9.90 11.37
N GLU A 123 -19.92 11.08 11.20
CA GLU A 123 -19.82 11.89 9.97
C GLU A 123 -18.36 12.17 9.56
N TYR A 124 -17.47 12.36 10.54
CA TYR A 124 -16.08 12.73 10.30
C TYR A 124 -15.07 11.62 10.57
N ILE A 125 -15.48 10.56 11.28
CA ILE A 125 -14.57 9.49 11.71
C ILE A 125 -14.95 8.19 11.02
N SER A 126 -13.96 7.53 10.43
CA SER A 126 -14.08 6.16 9.91
C SER A 126 -13.01 5.25 10.49
N ALA A 127 -13.36 3.98 10.65
CA ALA A 127 -12.43 2.93 11.07
C ALA A 127 -12.29 1.89 9.97
N ILE A 128 -11.06 1.43 9.75
CA ILE A 128 -10.74 0.36 8.80
C ILE A 128 -9.88 -0.67 9.53
N GLY A 129 -10.40 -1.88 9.63
CA GLY A 129 -9.63 -3.05 10.04
C GLY A 129 -9.05 -3.76 8.82
N SER A 130 -7.83 -4.24 8.91
CA SER A 130 -7.18 -5.01 7.86
C SER A 130 -6.45 -6.22 8.42
N TYR A 131 -6.39 -7.28 7.62
CA TYR A 131 -5.52 -8.42 7.84
C TYR A 131 -4.71 -8.64 6.58
N THR A 132 -3.40 -8.69 6.72
CA THR A 132 -2.47 -8.88 5.61
C THR A 132 -1.59 -10.09 5.89
N PHE A 133 -1.54 -11.01 4.94
CA PHE A 133 -0.61 -12.12 4.93
C PHE A 133 0.34 -11.94 3.75
N ASN A 134 1.65 -11.89 4.01
CA ASN A 134 2.68 -11.81 2.99
C ASN A 134 3.65 -12.97 3.10
N TYR A 135 4.08 -13.43 1.96
CA TYR A 135 5.25 -14.26 1.76
C TYR A 135 6.29 -13.46 0.99
N ASP A 136 7.37 -13.13 1.65
CA ASP A 136 8.49 -12.36 1.10
C ASP A 136 9.67 -13.29 0.82
N ASP A 137 10.30 -13.11 -0.33
CA ASP A 137 11.54 -13.77 -0.71
C ASP A 137 12.56 -12.71 -1.13
N VAL A 138 13.66 -12.65 -0.41
CA VAL A 138 14.70 -11.64 -0.57
C VAL A 138 15.99 -12.30 -0.99
N THR A 139 16.55 -11.85 -2.11
CA THR A 139 17.81 -12.36 -2.64
C THR A 139 18.79 -11.22 -2.97
N LEU A 140 20.08 -11.52 -2.87
CA LEU A 140 21.18 -10.65 -3.27
C LEU A 140 21.98 -11.33 -4.37
N ASP A 141 22.68 -10.54 -5.19
CA ASP A 141 23.60 -11.08 -6.19
C ASP A 141 24.81 -11.71 -5.51
N GLU A 142 24.90 -13.04 -5.58
CA GLU A 142 25.98 -13.82 -4.96
C GLU A 142 27.36 -13.46 -5.50
N SER A 143 27.46 -13.06 -6.77
CA SER A 143 28.74 -12.72 -7.40
C SER A 143 29.36 -11.43 -6.84
N LEU A 144 28.51 -10.53 -6.34
CA LEU A 144 28.90 -9.19 -5.88
C LEU A 144 29.00 -9.08 -4.34
N TYR A 145 28.17 -9.83 -3.62
CA TYR A 145 27.95 -9.63 -2.19
C TYR A 145 28.32 -10.82 -1.31
N PHE A 146 28.74 -11.95 -1.92
CA PHE A 146 29.13 -13.13 -1.17
C PHE A 146 30.64 -13.37 -1.29
N SER A 147 31.30 -13.68 -0.19
CA SER A 147 32.70 -14.05 -0.13
C SER A 147 32.89 -15.29 0.75
N ASP A 148 33.99 -16.00 0.50
CA ASP A 148 34.50 -17.07 1.38
C ASP A 148 35.53 -16.42 2.31
N ARG A 149 35.09 -15.86 3.42
CA ARG A 149 35.94 -15.09 4.34
C ARG A 149 36.71 -15.97 5.32
N ASP A 150 36.13 -17.09 5.67
CA ASP A 150 36.64 -18.05 6.64
C ASP A 150 37.51 -19.13 5.98
N GLY A 151 37.49 -19.22 4.65
CA GLY A 151 38.31 -20.15 3.87
C GLY A 151 37.79 -21.60 3.95
N ASP A 152 36.52 -21.80 4.29
CA ASP A 152 35.87 -23.11 4.37
C ASP A 152 35.33 -23.62 3.02
N GLY A 153 35.45 -22.83 1.96
CA GLY A 153 34.94 -23.11 0.62
C GLY A 153 33.49 -22.77 0.41
N VAL A 154 32.79 -22.21 1.43
CA VAL A 154 31.40 -21.79 1.35
C VAL A 154 31.31 -20.26 1.26
N ARG A 155 30.68 -19.76 0.21
CA ARG A 155 30.46 -18.31 0.08
C ARG A 155 29.23 -17.90 0.89
N THR A 156 29.44 -16.98 1.83
CA THR A 156 28.36 -16.38 2.64
C THR A 156 28.23 -14.90 2.33
N CYS A 157 27.08 -14.30 2.65
CA CYS A 157 26.91 -12.86 2.48
C CYS A 157 27.94 -12.09 3.31
N ASP A 158 28.72 -11.23 2.64
CA ASP A 158 29.76 -10.43 3.28
C ASP A 158 29.22 -9.07 3.72
N PRO A 159 29.12 -8.81 5.04
CA PRO A 159 28.64 -7.52 5.56
C PRO A 159 29.47 -6.31 5.14
N LEU A 160 30.73 -6.51 4.73
CA LEU A 160 31.58 -5.43 4.23
C LEU A 160 31.25 -5.05 2.78
N LEU A 161 30.72 -5.98 2.00
CA LEU A 161 30.31 -5.76 0.62
C LEU A 161 28.86 -5.31 0.49
N ALA A 162 27.95 -5.98 1.21
CA ALA A 162 26.50 -5.77 1.11
C ALA A 162 25.93 -4.83 2.18
N SER A 163 26.61 -4.59 3.26
CA SER A 163 26.14 -4.13 4.56
C SER A 163 25.44 -5.24 5.36
N ARG A 164 25.53 -5.13 6.67
CA ARG A 164 24.95 -6.09 7.61
C ARG A 164 23.43 -6.20 7.46
N PHE A 165 22.74 -5.06 7.32
CA PHE A 165 21.27 -5.03 7.19
C PHE A 165 20.73 -5.76 5.95
N LEU A 166 21.47 -5.71 4.84
CA LEU A 166 21.09 -6.44 3.64
C LEU A 166 21.34 -7.95 3.80
N CYS A 167 22.45 -8.36 4.42
CA CYS A 167 22.70 -9.77 4.69
C CYS A 167 21.63 -10.37 5.63
N GLU A 168 21.19 -9.63 6.65
CA GLU A 168 20.14 -10.04 7.57
C GLU A 168 18.73 -10.11 6.91
N ALA A 169 18.54 -9.38 5.80
CA ALA A 169 17.28 -9.36 5.08
C ALA A 169 17.08 -10.55 4.14
N ILE A 170 18.15 -11.29 3.80
CA ILE A 170 18.10 -12.43 2.85
C ILE A 170 17.22 -13.54 3.37
N GLY A 171 16.55 -14.21 2.45
CA GLY A 171 15.77 -15.42 2.67
C GLY A 171 14.26 -15.21 2.59
N GLN A 172 13.58 -16.30 2.87
CA GLN A 172 12.14 -16.38 2.81
C GLN A 172 11.57 -16.11 4.20
N ARG A 173 10.47 -15.35 4.23
CA ARG A 173 9.74 -15.12 5.47
C ARG A 173 8.27 -14.89 5.21
N THR A 174 7.48 -15.24 6.19
CA THR A 174 6.05 -15.00 6.22
C THR A 174 5.71 -13.93 7.24
N SER A 175 4.78 -13.06 6.90
CA SER A 175 4.23 -12.07 7.83
C SER A 175 2.71 -12.13 7.88
N SER A 176 2.17 -12.07 9.09
CA SER A 176 0.74 -12.06 9.37
C SER A 176 0.44 -10.85 10.23
N ILE A 177 -0.23 -9.85 9.64
CA ILE A 177 -0.34 -8.49 10.15
C ILE A 177 -1.80 -8.11 10.32
N LEU A 178 -2.19 -7.73 11.54
CA LEU A 178 -3.45 -7.05 11.81
C LEU A 178 -3.21 -5.54 11.79
N GLY A 179 -4.06 -4.80 11.08
CA GLY A 179 -4.04 -3.36 11.02
C GLY A 179 -5.36 -2.75 11.48
N LEU A 180 -5.27 -1.61 12.15
CA LEU A 180 -6.39 -0.74 12.46
C LEU A 180 -6.03 0.68 12.02
N THR A 181 -6.87 1.26 11.17
CA THR A 181 -6.73 2.65 10.72
C THR A 181 -7.95 3.45 11.17
N LEU A 182 -7.71 4.55 11.83
CA LEU A 182 -8.71 5.56 12.18
C LEU A 182 -8.46 6.80 11.33
N ASN A 183 -9.48 7.25 10.61
CA ASN A 183 -9.43 8.48 9.82
C ASN A 183 -10.41 9.48 10.39
N TYR A 184 -9.94 10.70 10.57
CA TYR A 184 -10.74 11.89 10.85
C TYR A 184 -10.61 12.85 9.67
N ASP A 185 -11.72 13.27 9.08
CA ASP A 185 -11.75 14.09 7.85
C ASP A 185 -12.85 15.13 7.93
N THR A 186 -12.46 16.40 8.00
CA THR A 186 -13.35 17.58 8.00
C THR A 186 -13.09 18.47 6.79
N LEU A 187 -12.43 17.95 5.77
CA LEU A 187 -12.12 18.72 4.56
C LEU A 187 -13.40 19.14 3.82
N ASP A 188 -13.46 20.38 3.41
CA ASP A 188 -14.54 20.92 2.56
C ASP A 188 -14.60 20.26 1.18
N SER A 189 -13.48 19.80 0.66
CA SER A 189 -13.39 19.06 -0.60
C SER A 189 -12.22 18.07 -0.57
N ARG A 190 -12.45 16.83 -0.97
CA ARG A 190 -11.39 15.81 -1.07
C ARG A 190 -10.48 16.01 -2.27
N LEU A 191 -10.98 16.62 -3.35
CA LEU A 191 -10.21 16.84 -4.57
C LEU A 191 -9.40 18.16 -4.53
N ARG A 192 -9.98 19.20 -3.95
CA ARG A 192 -9.36 20.53 -3.83
C ARG A 192 -9.67 21.14 -2.46
N PRO A 193 -9.03 20.66 -1.42
CA PRO A 193 -9.30 21.14 -0.07
C PRO A 193 -8.87 22.60 0.06
N THR A 194 -9.76 23.43 0.58
CA THR A 194 -9.47 24.83 0.91
C THR A 194 -9.51 25.10 2.41
N ARG A 195 -10.25 24.28 3.16
CA ARG A 195 -10.39 24.37 4.62
C ARG A 195 -10.58 22.99 5.23
N GLY A 196 -10.32 22.92 6.52
CA GLY A 196 -10.52 21.71 7.31
C GLY A 196 -9.23 20.99 7.62
N GLU A 197 -9.37 19.83 8.22
CA GLU A 197 -8.25 19.02 8.65
C GLU A 197 -8.50 17.54 8.39
N ARG A 198 -7.41 16.81 8.20
CA ARG A 198 -7.41 15.37 8.03
C ARG A 198 -6.36 14.77 8.94
N LEU A 199 -6.74 13.75 9.67
CA LEU A 199 -5.84 12.92 10.45
C LEU A 199 -6.08 11.45 10.09
N SER A 200 -5.02 10.72 9.82
CA SER A 200 -5.05 9.26 9.64
C SER A 200 -4.06 8.65 10.61
N TRP A 201 -4.52 7.74 11.45
CA TRP A 201 -3.68 6.99 12.37
C TRP A 201 -3.85 5.50 12.10
N THR A 202 -2.73 4.83 11.78
CA THR A 202 -2.69 3.40 11.52
C THR A 202 -1.79 2.72 12.53
N THR A 203 -2.27 1.66 13.15
CA THR A 203 -1.47 0.77 13.99
C THR A 203 -1.55 -0.64 13.44
N GLU A 204 -0.41 -1.29 13.34
CA GLU A 204 -0.24 -2.64 12.82
C GLU A 204 0.45 -3.51 13.86
N PHE A 205 -0.05 -4.71 14.00
CA PHE A 205 0.52 -5.76 14.82
C PHE A 205 0.84 -6.96 13.93
N ALA A 206 2.12 -7.25 13.76
CA ALA A 206 2.62 -8.48 13.15
C ALA A 206 2.93 -9.50 14.24
N GLY A 207 2.51 -10.76 14.05
CA GLY A 207 2.80 -11.81 15.04
C GLY A 207 1.69 -12.82 15.27
N LEU A 208 0.64 -12.82 14.44
CA LEU A 208 -0.44 -13.83 14.50
C LEU A 208 -0.07 -15.16 13.79
N GLY A 209 1.19 -15.42 13.67
CA GLY A 209 1.78 -16.50 12.88
C GLY A 209 2.76 -15.94 11.86
N GLY A 210 3.69 -16.79 11.38
CA GLY A 210 4.79 -16.37 10.51
C GLY A 210 6.04 -15.95 11.29
N ASP A 211 7.01 -15.44 10.55
CA ASP A 211 8.37 -15.23 11.02
C ASP A 211 8.61 -13.80 11.54
N VAL A 212 7.65 -12.90 11.32
CA VAL A 212 7.78 -11.46 11.59
C VAL A 212 6.93 -11.05 12.76
N LYS A 213 7.54 -10.36 13.76
CA LYS A 213 6.83 -9.89 14.95
C LYS A 213 7.22 -8.46 15.28
N TYR A 214 6.29 -7.53 15.11
CA TYR A 214 6.47 -6.13 15.47
C TYR A 214 5.15 -5.43 15.78
N VAL A 215 5.23 -4.29 16.43
CA VAL A 215 4.17 -3.28 16.46
C VAL A 215 4.67 -2.06 15.73
N ARG A 216 3.88 -1.57 14.78
CA ARG A 216 4.17 -0.38 13.99
C ARG A 216 3.00 0.59 14.06
N SER A 217 3.27 1.87 14.30
CA SER A 217 2.27 2.92 14.30
C SER A 217 2.72 4.08 13.44
N ARG A 218 1.79 4.64 12.65
CA ARG A 218 2.01 5.77 11.75
C ARG A 218 0.85 6.72 11.85
N ALA A 219 1.15 8.00 11.94
CA ALA A 219 0.16 9.07 11.91
C ALA A 219 0.49 10.06 10.81
N GLN A 220 -0.53 10.50 10.08
CA GLN A 220 -0.45 11.54 9.06
C GLN A 220 -1.49 12.60 9.39
N ALA A 221 -1.11 13.86 9.41
CA ALA A 221 -1.99 14.99 9.67
C ALA A 221 -1.85 16.03 8.56
N GLY A 222 -2.96 16.63 8.16
CA GLY A 222 -2.98 17.73 7.21
C GLY A 222 -4.02 18.76 7.61
N LYS A 223 -3.68 20.03 7.56
CA LYS A 223 -4.60 21.15 7.84
C LYS A 223 -4.52 22.18 6.75
N TYR A 224 -5.68 22.71 6.37
CA TYR A 224 -5.85 23.63 5.27
C TYR A 224 -6.57 24.90 5.72
N TRP A 225 -6.09 26.05 5.26
CA TRP A 225 -6.67 27.35 5.53
C TRP A 225 -6.80 28.16 4.24
N SER A 226 -7.97 28.71 3.99
CA SER A 226 -8.15 29.70 2.94
C SER A 226 -7.66 31.03 3.44
N VAL A 227 -6.67 31.63 2.75
CA VAL A 227 -6.02 32.88 3.13
C VAL A 227 -6.58 34.09 2.36
N GLY A 228 -7.63 33.89 1.56
CA GLY A 228 -8.24 34.90 0.70
C GLY A 228 -7.65 34.94 -0.71
N SER A 229 -8.33 35.63 -1.62
CA SER A 229 -7.91 35.81 -3.03
C SER A 229 -7.56 34.50 -3.77
N GLY A 230 -8.18 33.37 -3.36
CA GLY A 230 -7.94 32.06 -3.98
C GLY A 230 -6.69 31.32 -3.51
N PHE A 231 -5.95 31.86 -2.54
CA PHE A 231 -4.80 31.20 -1.94
C PHE A 231 -5.22 30.26 -0.81
N VAL A 232 -4.60 29.07 -0.79
CA VAL A 232 -4.76 28.08 0.27
C VAL A 232 -3.40 27.80 0.88
N PHE A 233 -3.31 27.98 2.19
CA PHE A 233 -2.14 27.53 2.96
C PHE A 233 -2.41 26.15 3.54
N SER A 234 -1.45 25.24 3.41
CA SER A 234 -1.55 23.88 3.96
C SER A 234 -0.29 23.48 4.70
N VAL A 235 -0.48 22.75 5.78
CA VAL A 235 0.60 22.10 6.53
C VAL A 235 0.27 20.62 6.61
N THR A 236 1.24 19.80 6.26
CA THR A 236 1.16 18.34 6.39
C THR A 236 2.31 17.85 7.27
N ALA A 237 2.01 16.91 8.15
CA ALA A 237 2.98 16.25 9.01
C ALA A 237 2.76 14.74 8.96
N GLU A 238 3.84 14.00 9.03
CA GLU A 238 3.84 12.54 9.11
C GLU A 238 4.86 12.10 10.13
N GLY A 239 4.51 11.07 10.92
CA GLY A 239 5.40 10.47 11.88
C GLY A 239 5.00 9.03 12.14
N GLY A 240 5.96 8.25 12.58
CA GLY A 240 5.72 6.84 12.92
C GLY A 240 6.80 6.28 13.81
N TRP A 241 6.48 5.16 14.43
CA TRP A 241 7.41 4.37 15.20
C TRP A 241 7.16 2.88 14.94
N ILE A 242 8.22 2.11 15.10
CA ILE A 242 8.18 0.65 15.03
C ILE A 242 8.98 0.07 16.18
N ARG A 243 8.46 -0.99 16.76
CA ARG A 243 9.14 -1.78 17.79
C ARG A 243 9.06 -3.26 17.42
N SER A 244 10.21 -3.92 17.34
CA SER A 244 10.26 -5.37 17.23
C SER A 244 9.74 -6.01 18.52
N LEU A 245 9.07 -7.14 18.37
CA LEU A 245 8.71 -8.06 19.43
C LEU A 245 9.57 -9.34 19.36
N GLU A 246 10.53 -9.37 18.46
CA GLU A 246 11.58 -10.39 18.38
C GLU A 246 12.77 -9.94 19.21
N ASP A 247 13.35 -10.88 19.95
CA ASP A 247 14.54 -10.65 20.74
C ASP A 247 15.67 -11.52 20.14
N ASN A 248 16.50 -10.92 19.32
CA ASN A 248 17.54 -11.64 18.59
C ASN A 248 18.78 -11.94 19.45
N ASN A 249 18.85 -11.43 20.69
CA ASN A 249 19.92 -11.65 21.69
C ASN A 249 21.36 -11.51 21.16
N VAL A 250 21.56 -10.90 19.98
CA VAL A 250 22.88 -10.69 19.38
C VAL A 250 23.28 -9.24 19.58
N ALA A 251 24.33 -9.03 20.38
CA ALA A 251 24.84 -7.69 20.65
C ALA A 251 25.15 -6.91 19.37
N GLY A 252 24.49 -5.77 19.22
CA GLY A 252 24.65 -4.89 18.05
C GLY A 252 23.80 -5.29 16.84
N GLN A 253 22.91 -6.26 16.94
CA GLN A 253 21.90 -6.56 15.91
C GLN A 253 20.62 -5.74 16.20
N ASP A 254 20.08 -5.12 15.17
CA ASP A 254 18.80 -4.41 15.29
C ASP A 254 17.67 -5.41 15.10
N ASP A 255 16.76 -5.44 16.05
CA ASP A 255 15.60 -6.36 16.01
C ASP A 255 14.59 -6.01 14.92
N VAL A 256 14.66 -4.80 14.34
CA VAL A 256 13.80 -4.36 13.23
C VAL A 256 14.54 -4.48 11.91
N ARG A 257 14.09 -5.39 11.07
CA ARG A 257 14.67 -5.59 9.74
C ARG A 257 14.47 -4.36 8.83
N LEU A 258 15.40 -4.19 7.88
CA LEU A 258 15.37 -3.06 6.94
C LEU A 258 14.05 -2.96 6.18
N THR A 259 13.49 -4.09 5.76
CA THR A 259 12.24 -4.18 4.99
C THR A 259 10.99 -3.75 5.77
N ASP A 260 11.05 -3.70 7.10
CA ASP A 260 9.92 -3.34 7.97
C ASP A 260 9.96 -1.88 8.40
N ARG A 261 11.09 -1.19 8.17
CA ARG A 261 11.30 0.21 8.55
C ARG A 261 10.51 1.17 7.66
N PHE A 262 10.33 2.39 8.17
CA PHE A 262 9.84 3.50 7.37
C PHE A 262 10.94 4.01 6.43
N PHE A 263 10.58 4.24 5.18
CA PHE A 263 11.39 4.98 4.23
C PHE A 263 10.73 6.36 4.03
N LEU A 264 11.49 7.41 4.22
CA LEU A 264 11.10 8.81 4.04
C LEU A 264 11.50 9.30 2.66
#